data_4df1d6abd3c1b6f4913fef815860593d
#
_entry.id   4df1d6abd3c1b6f4913fef815860593d
#
_cell.length_a   1.000
_cell.length_b   1.000
_cell.length_c   1.000
_cell.angle_alpha   90.00
_cell.angle_beta   90.00
_cell.angle_gamma   90.00
#
_symmetry.space_group_name_H-M   'P 1'
#
loop_
_entity.id
_entity.type
_entity.pdbx_description
1 polymer ?
#
loop_
_entity_poly.entity_id
_entity_poly.type
_entity_poly.pdbx_seq_one_letter_code
_entity_poly.pdbx_strand_id
1 'polypeptide(L)'
;MNKTAKTAARKTVNVLMLVILAFLTTLPIFWCIITSLKTPQDISAYPPKIFNFTVTWNNYKQVFAQSFLQTAGNSVVYSLLTILACLVLGYLAAYGFERPRFPLQKLLFYIVVIGIPLSTGSSVLLIPNYLMMMKLHLTNHWYTLPLLYTAYNLPLVIWMLISGVRGL
;
A
#
# COMPACT_ATOMS: atom_id res chain seq x y z
N MET A 1 -31.12 35.10 14.99
CA MET A 1 -29.81 34.84 14.30
C MET A 1 -30.13 34.07 13.02
N ASN A 2 -29.99 34.72 11.85
CA ASN A 2 -30.48 34.25 10.54
C ASN A 2 -29.96 32.90 10.13
N LYS A 3 -30.84 31.95 9.70
CA LYS A 3 -30.50 30.64 9.16
C LYS A 3 -29.49 30.74 8.01
N THR A 4 -29.56 31.76 7.18
CA THR A 4 -28.63 32.05 6.08
C THR A 4 -27.20 32.35 6.55
N ALA A 5 -27.04 33.10 7.64
CA ALA A 5 -25.71 33.40 8.20
C ALA A 5 -25.03 32.15 8.78
N LYS A 6 -25.79 31.27 9.44
CA LYS A 6 -25.26 29.98 9.94
C LYS A 6 -24.83 29.05 8.81
N THR A 7 -25.58 28.99 7.71
CA THR A 7 -25.27 28.19 6.55
C THR A 7 -24.03 28.72 5.82
N ALA A 8 -23.90 30.03 5.68
CA ALA A 8 -22.72 30.67 5.10
C ALA A 8 -21.46 30.40 5.94
N ALA A 9 -21.52 30.62 7.25
CA ALA A 9 -20.42 30.36 8.17
C ALA A 9 -19.96 28.87 8.11
N ARG A 10 -20.91 27.93 8.10
CA ARG A 10 -20.59 26.48 7.97
C ARG A 10 -19.90 26.17 6.64
N LYS A 11 -20.35 26.80 5.54
CA LYS A 11 -19.73 26.62 4.22
C LYS A 11 -18.30 27.14 4.18
N THR A 12 -18.06 28.32 4.79
CA THR A 12 -16.72 28.90 4.91
C THR A 12 -15.79 28.00 5.75
N VAL A 13 -16.27 27.49 6.89
CA VAL A 13 -15.49 26.57 7.73
C VAL A 13 -15.14 25.28 6.97
N ASN A 14 -16.11 24.70 6.25
CA ASN A 14 -15.87 23.49 5.46
C ASN A 14 -14.83 23.72 4.34
N VAL A 15 -14.92 24.85 3.63
CA VAL A 15 -13.93 25.20 2.60
C VAL A 15 -12.55 25.38 3.23
N LEU A 16 -12.46 26.07 4.35
CA LEU A 16 -11.20 26.28 5.05
C LEU A 16 -10.60 24.96 5.53
N MET A 17 -11.39 24.05 6.08
CA MET A 17 -10.94 22.70 6.44
C MET A 17 -10.45 21.92 5.22
N LEU A 18 -11.16 21.98 4.09
CA LEU A 18 -10.74 21.30 2.86
C LEU A 18 -9.40 21.85 2.34
N VAL A 19 -9.21 23.17 2.36
CA VAL A 19 -7.95 23.80 1.95
C VAL A 19 -6.80 23.36 2.86
N ILE A 20 -7.01 23.36 4.19
CA ILE A 20 -6.00 22.90 5.15
C ILE A 20 -5.65 21.42 4.93
N LEU A 21 -6.66 20.56 4.76
CA LEU A 21 -6.44 19.14 4.49
C LEU A 21 -5.67 18.94 3.17
N ALA A 22 -6.08 19.64 2.10
CA ALA A 22 -5.40 19.59 0.81
C ALA A 22 -3.93 20.03 0.94
N PHE A 23 -3.66 21.09 1.69
CA PHE A 23 -2.30 21.57 1.95
C PHE A 23 -1.47 20.52 2.70
N LEU A 24 -2.02 19.97 3.80
CA LEU A 24 -1.35 18.93 4.59
C LEU A 24 -1.06 17.65 3.81
N THR A 25 -1.99 17.24 2.94
CA THR A 25 -1.78 16.04 2.10
C THR A 25 -0.81 16.27 0.96
N THR A 26 -0.71 17.50 0.45
CA THR A 26 0.22 17.87 -0.63
C THR A 26 1.65 18.10 -0.11
N LEU A 27 1.81 18.50 1.14
CA LEU A 27 3.10 18.84 1.74
C LEU A 27 4.13 17.71 1.67
N PRO A 28 3.83 16.43 2.01
CA PRO A 28 4.79 15.34 1.85
C PRO A 28 5.21 15.10 0.40
N ILE A 29 4.28 15.25 -0.55
CA ILE A 29 4.57 15.09 -1.98
C ILE A 29 5.51 16.20 -2.44
N PHE A 30 5.22 17.43 -2.07
CA PHE A 30 6.08 18.59 -2.34
C PHE A 30 7.49 18.39 -1.77
N TRP A 31 7.59 17.89 -0.53
CA TRP A 31 8.87 17.58 0.09
C TRP A 31 9.65 16.51 -0.67
N CYS A 32 8.98 15.43 -1.11
CA CYS A 32 9.60 14.39 -1.93
C CYS A 32 10.15 14.96 -3.25
N ILE A 33 9.37 15.81 -3.94
CA ILE A 33 9.79 16.43 -5.19
C ILE A 33 11.03 17.30 -4.98
N ILE A 34 11.02 18.18 -3.97
CA ILE A 34 12.17 19.02 -3.67
C ILE A 34 13.41 18.18 -3.32
N THR A 35 13.22 17.14 -2.47
CA THR A 35 14.33 16.29 -2.04
C THR A 35 14.93 15.50 -3.21
N SER A 36 14.11 15.07 -4.18
CA SER A 36 14.61 14.36 -5.36
C SER A 36 15.53 15.20 -6.25
N LEU A 37 15.41 16.53 -6.18
CA LEU A 37 16.21 17.49 -6.93
C LEU A 37 17.43 18.01 -6.18
N LYS A 38 17.63 17.62 -4.90
CA LYS A 38 18.77 18.05 -4.10
C LYS A 38 19.99 17.17 -4.30
N THR A 39 21.18 17.76 -4.08
CA THR A 39 22.40 16.99 -3.93
C THR A 39 22.44 16.23 -2.60
N PRO A 40 23.19 15.12 -2.47
CA PRO A 40 23.34 14.40 -1.20
C PRO A 40 23.82 15.30 -0.04
N GLN A 41 24.67 16.28 -0.34
CA GLN A 41 25.17 17.26 0.64
C GLN A 41 24.05 18.18 1.15
N ASP A 42 23.14 18.61 0.24
CA ASP A 42 22.01 19.47 0.61
C ASP A 42 20.91 18.72 1.35
N ILE A 43 20.77 17.41 1.12
CA ILE A 43 19.84 16.55 1.85
C ILE A 43 20.29 16.39 3.30
N SER A 44 21.61 16.21 3.52
CA SER A 44 22.21 16.00 4.84
C SER A 44 22.56 17.32 5.56
N ALA A 45 22.29 18.47 4.96
CA ALA A 45 22.62 19.76 5.53
C ALA A 45 21.80 20.07 6.79
N TYR A 46 22.48 20.60 7.82
CA TYR A 46 21.83 21.12 9.02
C TYR A 46 22.20 22.60 9.20
N PRO A 47 21.23 23.53 9.29
CA PRO A 47 19.77 23.33 9.21
C PRO A 47 19.28 22.89 7.82
N PRO A 48 18.08 22.24 7.73
CA PRO A 48 17.56 21.75 6.46
C PRO A 48 17.35 22.88 5.44
N LYS A 49 17.92 22.73 4.24
CA LYS A 49 17.75 23.70 3.17
C LYS A 49 16.45 23.43 2.43
N ILE A 50 15.45 24.32 2.53
CA ILE A 50 14.15 24.15 1.87
C ILE A 50 14.17 24.74 0.46
N PHE A 51 14.61 25.99 0.31
CA PHE A 51 14.60 26.72 -0.95
C PHE A 51 15.99 27.09 -1.49
N ASN A 52 17.02 27.07 -0.66
CA ASN A 52 18.39 27.46 -1.04
C ASN A 52 19.27 26.22 -1.19
N PHE A 53 19.05 25.45 -2.25
CA PHE A 53 19.80 24.25 -2.59
C PHE A 53 20.19 24.21 -4.08
N THR A 54 21.19 23.42 -4.41
CA THR A 54 21.64 23.23 -5.80
C THR A 54 20.76 22.19 -6.49
N VAL A 55 19.99 22.60 -7.50
CA VAL A 55 19.15 21.70 -8.30
C VAL A 55 20.02 20.76 -9.12
N THR A 56 19.79 19.46 -9.00
CA THR A 56 20.51 18.43 -9.75
C THR A 56 19.56 17.38 -10.32
N TRP A 57 19.83 16.94 -11.56
CA TRP A 57 19.14 15.82 -12.21
C TRP A 57 19.94 14.51 -12.09
N ASN A 58 21.06 14.54 -11.38
CA ASN A 58 21.94 13.40 -11.28
C ASN A 58 21.30 12.20 -10.59
N ASN A 59 20.43 12.45 -9.60
CA ASN A 59 19.68 11.40 -8.92
C ASN A 59 18.83 10.58 -9.90
N TYR A 60 18.14 11.25 -10.81
CA TYR A 60 17.34 10.58 -11.85
C TYR A 60 18.22 9.81 -12.83
N LYS A 61 19.33 10.41 -13.28
CA LYS A 61 20.28 9.72 -14.17
C LYS A 61 20.83 8.44 -13.52
N GLN A 62 21.19 8.49 -12.24
CA GLN A 62 21.68 7.32 -11.52
C GLN A 62 20.62 6.22 -11.40
N VAL A 63 19.37 6.58 -11.09
CA VAL A 63 18.26 5.61 -11.00
C VAL A 63 18.08 4.89 -12.33
N PHE A 64 18.05 5.61 -13.46
CA PHE A 64 17.89 4.99 -14.77
C PHE A 64 19.12 4.19 -15.22
N ALA A 65 20.32 4.56 -14.77
CA ALA A 65 21.54 3.82 -15.04
C ALA A 65 21.65 2.50 -14.25
N GLN A 66 20.96 2.38 -13.10
CA GLN A 66 21.02 1.26 -12.17
C GLN A 66 19.91 0.23 -12.37
N SER A 67 19.68 -0.25 -13.58
CA SER A 67 18.71 -1.33 -13.86
C SER A 67 17.27 -1.05 -13.42
N PHE A 68 16.87 0.23 -13.32
CA PHE A 68 15.54 0.63 -12.90
C PHE A 68 14.43 -0.06 -13.72
N LEU A 69 14.59 -0.10 -15.05
CA LEU A 69 13.60 -0.72 -15.94
C LEU A 69 13.44 -2.21 -15.67
N GLN A 70 14.52 -2.92 -15.38
CA GLN A 70 14.47 -4.34 -15.01
C GLN A 70 13.76 -4.53 -13.68
N THR A 71 14.08 -3.73 -12.67
CA THR A 71 13.45 -3.80 -11.36
C THR A 71 11.96 -3.44 -11.43
N ALA A 72 11.60 -2.42 -12.20
CA ALA A 72 10.21 -2.03 -12.42
C ALA A 72 9.44 -3.15 -13.17
N GLY A 73 10.04 -3.75 -14.20
CA GLY A 73 9.47 -4.90 -14.90
C GLY A 73 9.22 -6.08 -13.97
N ASN A 74 10.17 -6.44 -13.13
CA ASN A 74 10.00 -7.50 -12.13
C ASN A 74 8.85 -7.17 -11.17
N SER A 75 8.74 -5.92 -10.71
CA SER A 75 7.66 -5.49 -9.82
C SER A 75 6.28 -5.63 -10.48
N VAL A 76 6.17 -5.29 -11.77
CA VAL A 76 4.92 -5.47 -12.53
C VAL A 76 4.56 -6.95 -12.63
N VAL A 77 5.51 -7.81 -12.97
CA VAL A 77 5.28 -9.27 -13.07
C VAL A 77 4.84 -9.84 -11.73
N TYR A 78 5.53 -9.51 -10.64
CA TYR A 78 5.18 -10.00 -9.30
C TYR A 78 3.80 -9.51 -8.85
N SER A 79 3.45 -8.26 -9.15
CA SER A 79 2.13 -7.72 -8.85
C SER A 79 1.03 -8.43 -9.62
N LEU A 80 1.22 -8.66 -10.92
CA LEU A 80 0.24 -9.38 -11.75
C LEU A 80 0.02 -10.81 -11.27
N LEU A 81 1.11 -11.53 -10.96
CA LEU A 81 1.02 -12.90 -10.43
C LEU A 81 0.28 -12.93 -9.09
N THR A 82 0.57 -11.97 -8.20
CA THR A 82 -0.12 -11.85 -6.92
C THR A 82 -1.60 -11.56 -7.10
N ILE A 83 -1.96 -10.62 -7.98
CA ILE A 83 -3.35 -10.27 -8.26
C ILE A 83 -4.11 -11.48 -8.80
N LEU A 84 -3.56 -12.19 -9.78
CA LEU A 84 -4.18 -13.39 -10.36
C LEU A 84 -4.38 -14.48 -9.30
N ALA A 85 -3.35 -14.75 -8.50
CA ALA A 85 -3.44 -15.74 -7.43
C ALA A 85 -4.49 -15.33 -6.36
N CYS A 86 -4.50 -14.08 -5.94
CA CYS A 86 -5.48 -13.56 -4.99
C CYS A 86 -6.91 -13.61 -5.54
N LEU A 87 -7.12 -13.28 -6.81
CA LEU A 87 -8.44 -13.33 -7.42
C LEU A 87 -8.95 -14.78 -7.52
N VAL A 88 -8.12 -15.70 -8.00
CA VAL A 88 -8.51 -17.11 -8.13
C VAL A 88 -8.80 -17.72 -6.77
N LEU A 89 -7.84 -17.65 -5.85
CA LEU A 89 -7.98 -18.25 -4.51
C LEU A 89 -9.06 -17.53 -3.69
N GLY A 90 -9.11 -16.21 -3.78
CA GLY A 90 -10.09 -15.40 -3.08
C GLY A 90 -11.52 -15.67 -3.55
N TYR A 91 -11.72 -15.79 -4.87
CA TYR A 91 -13.04 -16.14 -5.43
C TYR A 91 -13.49 -17.53 -5.02
N LEU A 92 -12.61 -18.53 -5.10
CA LEU A 92 -12.90 -19.89 -4.65
C LEU A 92 -13.26 -19.93 -3.17
N ALA A 93 -12.52 -19.20 -2.34
CA ALA A 93 -12.81 -19.10 -0.92
C ALA A 93 -14.13 -18.37 -0.65
N ALA A 94 -14.38 -17.23 -1.29
CA ALA A 94 -15.62 -16.47 -1.14
C ALA A 94 -16.83 -17.29 -1.57
N TYR A 95 -16.73 -18.01 -2.68
CA TYR A 95 -17.77 -18.92 -3.14
C TYR A 95 -18.03 -20.05 -2.13
N GLY A 96 -16.98 -20.61 -1.53
CA GLY A 96 -17.10 -21.61 -0.47
C GLY A 96 -17.83 -21.07 0.77
N PHE A 97 -17.61 -19.81 1.14
CA PHE A 97 -18.28 -19.15 2.27
C PHE A 97 -19.78 -18.86 2.02
N GLU A 98 -20.21 -18.76 0.77
CA GLU A 98 -21.62 -18.51 0.41
C GLU A 98 -22.44 -19.80 0.26
N ARG A 99 -21.81 -20.97 0.26
CA ARG A 99 -22.49 -22.27 0.21
C ARG A 99 -23.18 -22.64 1.51
N PRO A 100 -24.14 -23.61 1.50
CA PRO A 100 -24.85 -24.01 2.70
C PRO A 100 -23.92 -24.40 3.83
N ARG A 101 -24.26 -23.97 5.01
CA ARG A 101 -23.53 -23.98 6.28
C ARG A 101 -22.73 -25.26 6.51
N PHE A 102 -21.41 -25.17 6.47
CA PHE A 102 -20.53 -26.24 6.92
C PHE A 102 -20.04 -25.97 8.37
N PRO A 103 -19.75 -27.02 9.13
CA PRO A 103 -19.18 -26.85 10.47
C PRO A 103 -17.88 -26.04 10.34
N LEU A 104 -17.64 -25.11 11.26
CA LEU A 104 -16.47 -24.21 11.30
C LEU A 104 -16.49 -23.00 10.32
N GLN A 105 -17.52 -22.80 9.50
CA GLN A 105 -17.61 -21.64 8.60
C GLN A 105 -17.37 -20.29 9.33
N LYS A 106 -18.01 -20.12 10.49
CA LYS A 106 -17.82 -18.90 11.30
C LYS A 106 -16.40 -18.76 11.82
N LEU A 107 -15.80 -19.84 12.29
CA LEU A 107 -14.42 -19.83 12.79
C LEU A 107 -13.44 -19.45 11.68
N LEU A 108 -13.55 -20.06 10.49
CA LEU A 108 -12.72 -19.75 9.35
C LEU A 108 -12.90 -18.30 8.91
N PHE A 109 -14.13 -17.79 8.90
CA PHE A 109 -14.39 -16.39 8.58
C PHE A 109 -13.69 -15.45 9.58
N TYR A 110 -13.77 -15.73 10.87
CA TYR A 110 -13.04 -14.92 11.88
C TYR A 110 -11.53 -15.00 11.72
N ILE A 111 -10.97 -16.15 11.36
CA ILE A 111 -9.53 -16.30 11.08
C ILE A 111 -9.15 -15.40 9.89
N VAL A 112 -9.94 -15.38 8.83
CA VAL A 112 -9.72 -14.48 7.67
C VAL A 112 -9.77 -13.03 8.10
N VAL A 113 -10.78 -12.61 8.87
CA VAL A 113 -10.93 -11.22 9.33
C VAL A 113 -9.76 -10.79 10.23
N ILE A 114 -9.32 -11.66 11.14
CA ILE A 114 -8.15 -11.40 12.02
C ILE A 114 -6.86 -11.29 11.18
N GLY A 115 -6.79 -11.96 10.03
CA GLY A 115 -5.66 -11.84 9.10
C GLY A 115 -5.55 -10.50 8.37
N ILE A 116 -6.64 -9.71 8.28
CA ILE A 116 -6.65 -8.43 7.54
C ILE A 116 -5.62 -7.41 8.07
N PRO A 117 -5.46 -7.17 9.38
CA PRO A 117 -4.42 -6.26 9.88
C PRO A 117 -2.99 -6.69 9.51
N LEU A 118 -2.75 -7.98 9.32
CA LEU A 118 -1.46 -8.50 8.89
C LEU A 118 -1.18 -8.19 7.42
N SER A 119 -2.23 -8.02 6.61
CA SER A 119 -2.12 -7.70 5.18
C SER A 119 -1.64 -6.27 4.91
N THR A 120 -1.72 -5.38 5.87
CA THR A 120 -1.31 -3.97 5.71
C THR A 120 0.21 -3.75 5.75
N GLY A 121 1.01 -4.78 5.48
CA GLY A 121 2.45 -4.64 5.21
C GLY A 121 3.24 -4.10 6.40
N SER A 122 2.98 -4.65 7.57
CA SER A 122 3.69 -4.29 8.79
C SER A 122 5.19 -4.50 8.60
N SER A 123 5.98 -3.43 8.62
CA SER A 123 7.45 -3.48 8.58
C SER A 123 8.03 -4.40 9.67
N VAL A 124 7.26 -4.65 10.72
CA VAL A 124 7.61 -5.57 11.83
C VAL A 124 7.77 -7.01 11.33
N LEU A 125 7.01 -7.43 10.31
CA LEU A 125 7.06 -8.79 9.77
C LEU A 125 8.18 -9.01 8.75
N LEU A 126 8.88 -7.98 8.33
CA LEU A 126 9.92 -8.06 7.30
C LEU A 126 11.04 -9.01 7.73
N ILE A 127 11.58 -8.84 8.94
CA ILE A 127 12.66 -9.68 9.46
C ILE A 127 12.21 -11.13 9.69
N PRO A 128 11.07 -11.40 10.40
CA PRO A 128 10.57 -12.77 10.56
C PRO A 128 10.31 -13.48 9.24
N ASN A 129 9.75 -12.78 8.25
CA ASN A 129 9.50 -13.35 6.92
C ASN A 129 10.80 -13.74 6.20
N TYR A 130 11.78 -12.85 6.23
CA TYR A 130 13.08 -13.14 5.63
C TYR A 130 13.73 -14.38 6.27
N LEU A 131 13.72 -14.46 7.60
CA LEU A 131 14.25 -15.63 8.32
C LEU A 131 13.49 -16.92 8.01
N MET A 132 12.17 -16.83 7.87
CA MET A 132 11.34 -17.97 7.48
C MET A 132 11.68 -18.42 6.06
N MET A 133 11.80 -17.50 5.11
CA MET A 133 12.16 -17.81 3.73
C MET A 133 13.57 -18.40 3.63
N MET A 134 14.51 -17.94 4.45
CA MET A 134 15.85 -18.55 4.56
C MET A 134 15.78 -20.00 5.03
N LYS A 135 15.04 -20.26 6.10
CA LYS A 135 14.89 -21.64 6.63
C LYS A 135 14.22 -22.58 5.64
N LEU A 136 13.31 -22.08 4.83
CA LEU A 136 12.63 -22.84 3.78
C LEU A 136 13.44 -22.94 2.47
N HIS A 137 14.64 -22.38 2.41
CA HIS A 137 15.48 -22.30 1.20
C HIS A 137 14.78 -21.61 0.01
N LEU A 138 13.85 -20.69 0.29
CA LEU A 138 13.08 -19.96 -0.72
C LEU A 138 13.68 -18.59 -1.05
N THR A 139 14.78 -18.19 -0.42
CA THR A 139 15.48 -16.93 -0.74
C THR A 139 16.02 -16.97 -2.17
N ASN A 140 15.95 -15.83 -2.86
CA ASN A 140 16.40 -15.66 -4.26
C ASN A 140 15.59 -16.38 -5.34
N HIS A 141 14.44 -16.95 -5.02
CA HIS A 141 13.52 -17.45 -6.02
C HIS A 141 12.51 -16.39 -6.43
N TRP A 142 12.24 -16.28 -7.73
CA TRP A 142 11.33 -15.27 -8.29
C TRP A 142 9.89 -15.37 -7.78
N TYR A 143 9.42 -16.57 -7.43
CA TYR A 143 8.07 -16.84 -6.93
C TYR A 143 7.89 -16.54 -5.44
N THR A 144 8.95 -16.32 -4.69
CA THR A 144 8.90 -16.10 -3.22
C THR A 144 8.11 -14.85 -2.86
N LEU A 145 8.35 -13.74 -3.57
CA LEU A 145 7.63 -12.48 -3.33
C LEU A 145 6.15 -12.58 -3.72
N PRO A 146 5.76 -13.10 -4.89
CA PRO A 146 4.36 -13.35 -5.21
C PRO A 146 3.63 -14.22 -4.19
N LEU A 147 4.28 -15.27 -3.69
CA LEU A 147 3.72 -16.16 -2.67
C LEU A 147 3.45 -15.42 -1.34
N LEU A 148 4.43 -14.67 -0.86
CA LEU A 148 4.28 -13.85 0.35
C LEU A 148 3.18 -12.79 0.19
N TYR A 149 3.20 -12.06 -0.91
CA TYR A 149 2.19 -11.03 -1.18
C TYR A 149 0.79 -11.63 -1.31
N THR A 150 0.67 -12.80 -1.92
CA THR A 150 -0.61 -13.51 -1.98
C THR A 150 -1.09 -13.88 -0.58
N ALA A 151 -0.23 -14.49 0.24
CA ALA A 151 -0.59 -14.88 1.60
C ALA A 151 -1.08 -13.68 2.45
N TYR A 152 -0.43 -12.53 2.32
CA TYR A 152 -0.80 -11.32 3.06
C TYR A 152 -2.07 -10.65 2.55
N ASN A 153 -2.28 -10.60 1.24
CA ASN A 153 -3.42 -9.88 0.67
C ASN A 153 -4.69 -10.74 0.60
N LEU A 154 -4.55 -12.07 0.63
CA LEU A 154 -5.66 -13.01 0.50
C LEU A 154 -6.80 -12.78 1.51
N PRO A 155 -6.56 -12.53 2.81
CA PRO A 155 -7.63 -12.28 3.78
C PRO A 155 -8.51 -11.08 3.40
N LEU A 156 -7.89 -9.97 3.00
CA LEU A 156 -8.61 -8.77 2.59
C LEU A 156 -9.41 -9.01 1.30
N VAL A 157 -8.81 -9.69 0.32
CA VAL A 157 -9.48 -10.02 -0.95
C VAL A 157 -10.68 -10.94 -0.72
N ILE A 158 -10.56 -11.97 0.11
CA ILE A 158 -11.67 -12.85 0.46
C ILE A 158 -12.81 -12.05 1.10
N TRP A 159 -12.50 -11.20 2.07
CA TRP A 159 -13.49 -10.38 2.75
C TRP A 159 -14.24 -9.44 1.77
N MET A 160 -13.51 -8.79 0.87
CA MET A 160 -14.10 -7.92 -0.15
C MET A 160 -14.98 -8.71 -1.15
N LEU A 161 -14.53 -9.89 -1.59
CA LEU A 161 -15.28 -10.72 -2.54
C LEU A 161 -16.55 -11.31 -1.92
N ILE A 162 -16.53 -11.72 -0.64
CA ILE A 162 -17.75 -12.16 0.07
C ILE A 162 -18.77 -11.02 0.09
N SER A 163 -18.34 -9.79 0.36
CA SER A 163 -19.23 -8.62 0.38
C SER A 163 -19.83 -8.33 -1.01
N GLY A 164 -19.06 -8.54 -2.08
CA GLY A 164 -19.50 -8.38 -3.46
C GLY A 164 -20.48 -9.46 -3.92
N VAL A 165 -20.22 -10.72 -3.56
CA VAL A 165 -21.08 -11.85 -3.94
C VAL A 165 -22.44 -11.79 -3.25
N ARG A 166 -22.52 -11.28 -2.01
CA ARG A 166 -23.78 -11.06 -1.29
C ARG A 166 -24.67 -9.97 -1.91
N GLY A 167 -24.10 -9.10 -2.70
CA GLY A 167 -24.83 -8.03 -3.39
C GLY A 167 -25.36 -8.41 -4.77
N LEU A 168 -25.04 -9.60 -5.25
CA LEU A 168 -25.55 -10.21 -6.50
C LEU A 168 -26.66 -11.20 -6.21
#